data_4558355477f8c45e9d5e97928df069b6
#
_entry.id   4558355477f8c45e9d5e97928df069b6
#
_cell.length_a   1.000
_cell.length_b   1.000
_cell.length_c   1.000
_cell.angle_alpha   90.00
_cell.angle_beta   90.00
_cell.angle_gamma   90.00
#
_symmetry.space_group_name_H-M   'P 1'
#
loop_
_entity.id
_entity.type
_entity.pdbx_description
1 polymer ?
#
loop_
_entity_poly.entity_id
_entity_poly.type
_entity_poly.pdbx_seq_one_letter_code
_entity_poly.pdbx_strand_id
1 'polypeptide(L)'
;VWTGGSYTLLTDVLRKEWGFVGMVITDYSVQNAYMPPNQMIRAGGDLYLTQGYLPSTTGSAVNSTHLAAMRQAVKNILCVVTNSNAMNGMGEGIVYRYAMPYWQIGLIALNVVMWLLVVLIGVIRIRKTKKKHPIQ
;
A
#
# COMPACT_ATOMS: atom_id res chain seq x y z
N VAL A 1 -2.81 24.63 -9.06
CA VAL A 1 -1.70 23.70 -8.81
C VAL A 1 -2.27 22.51 -8.07
N TRP A 2 -2.03 21.30 -8.55
CA TRP A 2 -2.42 20.09 -7.85
C TRP A 2 -1.52 19.89 -6.61
N THR A 3 -2.00 19.19 -5.59
CA THR A 3 -1.37 19.07 -4.27
C THR A 3 0.06 18.56 -4.34
N GLY A 4 0.31 17.48 -5.10
CA GLY A 4 1.65 16.91 -5.27
C GLY A 4 2.63 17.77 -6.08
N GLY A 5 2.17 18.83 -6.70
CA GLY A 5 3.00 19.84 -7.39
C GLY A 5 3.17 21.15 -6.62
N SER A 6 2.70 21.21 -5.37
CA SER A 6 2.81 22.41 -4.52
C SER A 6 4.09 22.38 -3.69
N TYR A 7 5.07 23.21 -4.04
CA TYR A 7 6.31 23.36 -3.29
C TYR A 7 6.06 23.78 -1.84
N THR A 8 5.18 24.77 -1.64
CA THR A 8 4.82 25.25 -0.31
C THR A 8 4.30 24.12 0.58
N LEU A 9 3.40 23.28 0.04
CA LEU A 9 2.83 22.19 0.82
C LEU A 9 3.85 21.08 1.11
N LEU A 10 4.56 20.58 0.08
CA LEU A 10 5.45 19.44 0.24
C LEU A 10 6.80 19.81 0.86
N THR A 11 7.37 20.95 0.47
CA THR A 11 8.69 21.34 0.96
C THR A 11 8.62 22.22 2.18
N ASP A 12 7.84 23.31 2.16
CA ASP A 12 7.84 24.24 3.27
C ASP A 12 7.08 23.71 4.47
N VAL A 13 5.83 23.28 4.30
CA VAL A 13 5.02 22.76 5.41
C VAL A 13 5.46 21.36 5.81
N LEU A 14 5.32 20.37 4.90
CA LEU A 14 5.52 18.96 5.24
C LEU A 14 6.95 18.67 5.69
N ARG A 15 7.97 19.11 4.93
CA ARG A 15 9.37 18.77 5.22
C ARG A 15 10.03 19.71 6.21
N LYS A 16 9.83 21.04 6.07
CA LYS A 16 10.51 22.01 6.93
C LYS A 16 9.79 22.23 8.25
N GLU A 17 8.47 22.49 8.24
CA GLU A 17 7.74 22.75 9.48
C GLU A 17 7.47 21.48 10.27
N TRP A 18 7.01 20.41 9.61
CA TRP A 18 6.68 19.15 10.27
C TRP A 18 7.86 18.18 10.39
N GLY A 19 8.97 18.44 9.74
CA GLY A 19 10.17 17.61 9.82
C GLY A 19 10.04 16.24 9.16
N PHE A 20 9.12 16.06 8.19
CA PHE A 20 8.91 14.77 7.54
C PHE A 20 10.10 14.37 6.67
N VAL A 21 10.74 13.25 6.98
CA VAL A 21 11.90 12.70 6.28
C VAL A 21 11.61 11.50 5.37
N GLY A 22 10.36 11.05 5.34
CA GLY A 22 9.92 9.94 4.50
C GLY A 22 9.79 10.29 3.02
N MET A 23 9.43 9.32 2.20
CA MET A 23 9.13 9.54 0.78
C MET A 23 7.67 9.93 0.57
N VAL A 24 7.44 10.78 -0.42
CA VAL A 24 6.12 11.19 -0.91
C VAL A 24 5.88 10.57 -2.26
N ILE A 25 4.77 9.84 -2.39
CA ILE A 25 4.33 9.22 -3.63
C ILE A 25 3.11 9.97 -4.19
N THR A 26 2.98 10.05 -5.52
CA THR A 26 1.76 10.59 -6.15
C THR A 26 0.60 9.63 -6.01
N ASP A 27 -0.61 10.11 -6.26
CA ASP A 27 -1.71 9.25 -6.62
C ASP A 27 -1.47 8.61 -8.01
N TYR A 28 -2.25 7.59 -8.34
CA TYR A 28 -2.14 6.89 -9.62
C TYR A 28 -2.46 7.82 -10.79
N SER A 29 -1.48 8.01 -11.68
CA SER A 29 -1.64 8.86 -12.86
C SER A 29 -1.67 8.03 -14.14
N VAL A 30 -2.79 8.13 -14.86
CA VAL A 30 -2.91 7.57 -16.19
C VAL A 30 -2.43 8.61 -17.21
N GLN A 31 -1.40 8.27 -17.99
CA GLN A 31 -0.90 9.08 -19.12
C GLN A 31 -0.47 10.51 -18.76
N ASN A 32 -0.13 10.78 -17.49
CA ASN A 32 0.35 12.09 -17.02
C ASN A 32 -0.61 13.26 -17.24
N ALA A 33 -1.90 12.99 -17.34
CA ALA A 33 -2.89 13.97 -17.80
C ALA A 33 -2.95 15.25 -16.92
N TYR A 34 -2.67 15.13 -15.61
CA TYR A 34 -2.78 16.27 -14.68
C TYR A 34 -1.68 16.35 -13.60
N MET A 35 -0.77 15.39 -13.56
CA MET A 35 0.34 15.33 -12.60
C MET A 35 1.70 15.36 -13.31
N PRO A 36 2.24 16.53 -13.70
CA PRO A 36 3.53 16.59 -14.38
C PRO A 36 4.68 16.14 -13.46
N PRO A 37 5.48 15.11 -13.84
CA PRO A 37 6.58 14.61 -13.01
C PRO A 37 7.64 15.65 -12.66
N ASN A 38 7.94 16.55 -13.62
CA ASN A 38 8.87 17.65 -13.41
C ASN A 38 8.41 18.63 -12.33
N GLN A 39 7.10 18.86 -12.22
CA GLN A 39 6.53 19.69 -11.18
C GLN A 39 6.57 18.98 -9.83
N MET A 40 6.22 17.69 -9.80
CA MET A 40 6.25 16.87 -8.60
C MET A 40 7.63 16.84 -7.94
N ILE A 41 8.65 16.49 -8.71
CA ILE A 41 10.02 16.35 -8.18
C ILE A 41 10.56 17.68 -7.63
N ARG A 42 10.26 18.79 -8.29
CA ARG A 42 10.66 20.13 -7.83
C ARG A 42 9.86 20.60 -6.62
N ALA A 43 8.66 20.11 -6.45
CA ALA A 43 7.82 20.40 -5.28
C ALA A 43 8.24 19.64 -4.02
N GLY A 44 9.04 18.57 -4.15
CA GLY A 44 9.49 17.74 -3.03
C GLY A 44 8.84 16.37 -2.97
N GLY A 45 8.14 15.94 -4.05
CA GLY A 45 7.69 14.57 -4.26
C GLY A 45 8.85 13.67 -4.69
N ASP A 46 8.76 12.38 -4.39
CA ASP A 46 9.87 11.43 -4.57
C ASP A 46 9.56 10.30 -5.54
N LEU A 47 8.34 9.77 -5.51
CA LEU A 47 7.92 8.65 -6.35
C LEU A 47 6.68 9.02 -7.17
N TYR A 48 6.67 8.51 -8.40
CA TYR A 48 5.55 8.68 -9.33
C TYR A 48 4.83 7.36 -9.53
N LEU A 49 3.55 7.30 -9.18
CA LEU A 49 2.75 6.10 -9.35
C LEU A 49 2.08 6.08 -10.71
N THR A 50 2.54 5.19 -11.61
CA THR A 50 1.98 5.03 -12.97
C THR A 50 2.08 3.59 -13.43
N GLN A 51 1.30 3.24 -14.45
CA GLN A 51 1.35 1.91 -15.06
C GLN A 51 2.26 1.94 -16.30
N GLY A 52 3.36 1.20 -16.23
CA GLY A 52 4.17 0.76 -17.36
C GLY A 52 5.01 1.80 -18.09
N TYR A 53 4.64 3.06 -18.16
CA TYR A 53 5.39 4.11 -18.82
C TYR A 53 5.78 5.24 -17.87
N LEU A 54 7.06 5.38 -17.63
CA LEU A 54 7.58 6.55 -16.92
C LEU A 54 7.65 7.71 -17.91
N PRO A 55 6.93 8.80 -17.67
CA PRO A 55 7.09 9.99 -18.47
C PRO A 55 8.53 10.45 -18.40
N SER A 56 9.13 10.66 -19.55
CA SER A 56 10.48 11.18 -19.64
C SER A 56 10.58 12.53 -18.92
N THR A 57 11.36 12.57 -17.88
CA THR A 57 11.82 13.84 -17.28
C THR A 57 12.99 14.41 -18.09
N THR A 58 13.40 13.70 -19.16
CA THR A 58 14.49 14.10 -20.04
C THR A 58 14.00 15.13 -21.04
N GLY A 59 14.68 16.23 -21.10
CA GLY A 59 14.43 17.33 -22.00
C GLY A 59 15.12 18.60 -21.49
N SER A 60 14.89 19.70 -22.14
CA SER A 60 15.44 21.04 -21.77
C SER A 60 15.09 21.53 -20.36
N ALA A 61 14.30 20.78 -19.62
CA ALA A 61 13.90 21.10 -18.23
C ALA A 61 14.90 20.60 -17.17
N VAL A 62 15.88 19.77 -17.52
CA VAL A 62 16.90 19.28 -16.55
C VAL A 62 17.95 20.34 -16.35
N ASN A 63 17.89 21.00 -15.22
CA ASN A 63 18.90 21.98 -14.76
C ASN A 63 19.43 21.58 -13.38
N SER A 64 20.39 22.36 -12.85
CA SER A 64 20.99 22.10 -11.55
C SER A 64 20.01 21.99 -10.42
N THR A 65 18.96 22.80 -10.42
CA THR A 65 17.87 22.74 -9.42
C THR A 65 17.08 21.45 -9.53
N HIS A 66 16.76 21.01 -10.75
CA HIS A 66 16.06 19.74 -10.97
C HIS A 66 16.91 18.55 -10.53
N LEU A 67 18.21 18.56 -10.84
CA LEU A 67 19.14 17.52 -10.40
C LEU A 67 19.26 17.47 -8.87
N ALA A 68 19.29 18.62 -8.20
CA ALA A 68 19.29 18.69 -6.74
C ALA A 68 18.00 18.07 -6.15
N ALA A 69 16.84 18.38 -6.73
CA ALA A 69 15.56 17.80 -6.32
C ALA A 69 15.54 16.27 -6.51
N MET A 70 16.05 15.76 -7.64
CA MET A 70 16.16 14.30 -7.87
C MET A 70 17.08 13.63 -6.85
N ARG A 71 18.22 14.23 -6.50
CA ARG A 71 19.10 13.70 -5.45
C ARG A 71 18.43 13.67 -4.10
N GLN A 72 17.65 14.69 -3.76
CA GLN A 72 16.89 14.71 -2.52
C GLN A 72 15.80 13.61 -2.52
N ALA A 73 15.10 13.41 -3.63
CA ALA A 73 14.12 12.34 -3.76
C ALA A 73 14.75 10.95 -3.56
N VAL A 74 15.90 10.68 -4.20
CA VAL A 74 16.65 9.43 -4.00
C VAL A 74 17.05 9.25 -2.53
N LYS A 75 17.52 10.30 -1.87
CA LYS A 75 17.85 10.26 -0.43
C LYS A 75 16.64 9.88 0.41
N ASN A 76 15.47 10.47 0.14
CA ASN A 76 14.23 10.18 0.88
C ASN A 76 13.77 8.73 0.66
N ILE A 77 13.85 8.23 -0.58
CA ILE A 77 13.52 6.83 -0.92
C ILE A 77 14.48 5.89 -0.17
N LEU A 78 15.78 6.13 -0.23
CA LEU A 78 16.77 5.31 0.47
C LEU A 78 16.56 5.33 1.98
N CYS A 79 16.22 6.47 2.56
CA CYS A 79 15.89 6.56 3.98
C CYS A 79 14.72 5.63 4.36
N VAL A 80 13.66 5.59 3.56
CA VAL A 80 12.53 4.68 3.79
C VAL A 80 12.94 3.23 3.61
N VAL A 81 13.68 2.90 2.53
CA VAL A 81 14.13 1.53 2.25
C VAL A 81 15.01 1.00 3.38
N THR A 82 16.00 1.77 3.81
CA THR A 82 16.95 1.36 4.86
C THR A 82 16.30 1.19 6.24
N ASN A 83 15.20 1.91 6.50
CA ASN A 83 14.43 1.80 7.74
C ASN A 83 13.21 0.87 7.62
N SER A 84 13.02 0.24 6.45
CA SER A 84 11.95 -0.71 6.23
C SER A 84 12.38 -2.15 6.51
N ASN A 85 11.39 -3.05 6.61
CA ASN A 85 11.65 -4.49 6.72
C ASN A 85 12.39 -5.07 5.49
N ALA A 86 12.44 -4.37 4.37
CA ALA A 86 13.19 -4.80 3.19
C ALA A 86 14.69 -4.96 3.45
N MET A 87 15.24 -4.16 4.39
CA MET A 87 16.66 -4.26 4.79
C MET A 87 16.86 -5.06 6.09
N ASN A 88 15.79 -5.34 6.83
CA ASN A 88 15.83 -6.06 8.11
C ASN A 88 15.67 -7.56 7.90
N GLY A 89 16.72 -8.22 7.47
CA GLY A 89 16.76 -9.67 7.33
C GLY A 89 16.25 -10.21 5.98
N MET A 90 16.04 -9.36 4.98
CA MET A 90 15.76 -9.77 3.62
C MET A 90 17.05 -9.70 2.78
N GLY A 91 17.69 -10.83 2.57
CA GLY A 91 18.91 -10.98 1.76
C GLY A 91 18.84 -12.15 0.81
N GLU A 92 19.84 -12.27 -0.03
CA GLU A 92 20.01 -13.40 -0.94
C GLU A 92 20.08 -14.72 -0.15
N GLY A 93 19.28 -15.71 -0.51
CA GLY A 93 19.22 -17.01 0.18
C GLY A 93 18.19 -17.14 1.31
N ILE A 94 17.39 -16.13 1.59
CA ILE A 94 16.31 -16.23 2.58
C ILE A 94 15.12 -16.97 2.00
N VAL A 95 14.74 -18.06 2.64
CA VAL A 95 13.53 -18.82 2.32
C VAL A 95 12.37 -18.27 3.15
N TYR A 96 11.39 -17.64 2.48
CA TYR A 96 10.16 -17.22 3.12
C TYR A 96 9.28 -18.43 3.40
N ARG A 97 8.98 -18.68 4.68
CA ARG A 97 7.90 -19.59 5.05
C ARG A 97 6.69 -18.76 5.43
N TYR A 98 5.60 -18.90 4.69
CA TYR A 98 4.33 -18.34 5.10
C TYR A 98 3.85 -19.10 6.35
N ALA A 99 3.87 -18.43 7.49
CA ALA A 99 3.24 -18.92 8.71
C ALA A 99 1.87 -18.23 8.84
N MET A 100 0.82 -19.03 8.87
CA MET A 100 -0.54 -18.51 9.07
C MET A 100 -0.62 -17.83 10.45
N PRO A 101 -0.95 -16.55 10.54
CA PRO A 101 -1.02 -15.85 11.82
C PRO A 101 -2.17 -16.41 12.69
N TYR A 102 -1.98 -16.43 14.00
CA TYR A 102 -2.91 -17.04 14.96
C TYR A 102 -4.35 -16.53 14.86
N TRP A 103 -4.53 -15.26 14.49
CA TRP A 103 -5.87 -14.70 14.30
C TRP A 103 -6.60 -15.32 13.11
N GLN A 104 -5.92 -15.67 12.02
CA GLN A 104 -6.53 -16.38 10.88
C GLN A 104 -6.94 -17.79 11.27
N ILE A 105 -6.12 -18.50 12.04
CA ILE A 105 -6.45 -19.81 12.58
C ILE A 105 -7.70 -19.70 13.45
N GLY A 106 -7.78 -18.69 14.30
CA GLY A 106 -8.96 -18.43 15.15
C GLY A 106 -10.22 -18.16 14.33
N LEU A 107 -10.13 -17.38 13.26
CA LEU A 107 -11.28 -17.13 12.36
C LEU A 107 -11.73 -18.38 11.64
N ILE A 108 -10.81 -19.20 11.17
CA ILE A 108 -11.16 -20.48 10.52
C ILE A 108 -11.85 -21.39 11.51
N ALA A 109 -11.33 -21.55 12.72
CA ALA A 109 -11.92 -22.37 13.76
C ALA A 109 -13.33 -21.88 14.12
N LEU A 110 -13.53 -20.57 14.29
CA LEU A 110 -14.83 -19.96 14.55
C LEU A 110 -15.83 -20.26 13.42
N ASN A 111 -15.42 -20.11 12.17
CA ASN A 111 -16.27 -20.44 11.02
C ASN A 111 -16.68 -21.92 11.02
N VAL A 112 -15.75 -22.83 11.27
CA VAL A 112 -16.08 -24.28 11.34
C VAL A 112 -17.10 -24.56 12.45
N VAL A 113 -16.90 -23.98 13.63
CA VAL A 113 -17.86 -24.14 14.75
C VAL A 113 -19.25 -23.61 14.39
N MET A 114 -19.31 -22.43 13.77
CA MET A 114 -20.58 -21.82 13.33
C MET A 114 -21.32 -22.72 12.34
N TRP A 115 -20.61 -23.27 11.34
CA TRP A 115 -21.21 -24.20 10.39
C TRP A 115 -21.71 -25.49 11.04
N LEU A 116 -20.94 -26.05 11.97
CA LEU A 116 -21.38 -27.24 12.74
C LEU A 116 -22.67 -26.97 13.54
N LEU A 117 -22.77 -25.80 14.15
CA LEU A 117 -23.97 -25.39 14.88
C LEU A 117 -25.18 -25.26 13.95
N VAL A 118 -25.00 -24.64 12.78
CA VAL A 118 -26.09 -24.51 11.78
C VAL A 118 -26.58 -25.90 11.34
N VAL A 119 -25.67 -26.81 11.02
CA VAL A 119 -26.01 -28.19 10.63
C VAL A 119 -26.72 -28.91 11.77
N LEU A 120 -26.20 -28.80 12.99
CA LEU A 120 -26.80 -29.43 14.16
C LEU A 120 -28.26 -28.96 14.40
N ILE A 121 -28.46 -27.64 14.37
CA ILE A 121 -29.80 -27.04 14.51
C ILE A 121 -30.74 -27.54 13.39
N GLY A 122 -30.23 -27.59 12.15
CA GLY A 122 -30.98 -28.12 11.00
C GLY A 122 -31.40 -29.56 11.20
N VAL A 123 -30.48 -30.43 11.62
CA VAL A 123 -30.78 -31.85 11.91
C VAL A 123 -31.81 -32.01 13.05
N ILE A 124 -31.64 -31.22 14.13
CA ILE A 124 -32.59 -31.25 15.25
C ILE A 124 -34.00 -30.84 14.79
N ARG A 125 -34.10 -29.76 13.99
CA ARG A 125 -35.40 -29.32 13.45
C ARG A 125 -36.05 -30.37 12.56
N ILE A 126 -35.30 -30.93 11.62
CA ILE A 126 -35.80 -31.99 10.72
C ILE A 126 -36.28 -33.19 11.51
N ARG A 127 -35.52 -33.64 12.52
CA ARG A 127 -35.93 -34.77 13.39
C ARG A 127 -37.22 -34.48 14.18
N LYS A 128 -37.39 -33.26 14.70
CA LYS A 128 -38.59 -32.84 15.41
C LYS A 128 -39.80 -32.78 14.48
N THR A 129 -39.63 -32.31 13.23
CA THR A 129 -40.71 -32.24 12.24
C THR A 129 -41.16 -33.64 11.83
N LYS A 130 -40.24 -34.59 11.57
CA LYS A 130 -40.56 -35.98 11.26
C LYS A 130 -41.31 -36.71 12.40
N LYS A 131 -41.02 -36.35 13.66
CA LYS A 131 -41.79 -36.91 14.82
C LYS A 131 -43.21 -36.37 14.91
N LYS A 132 -43.47 -35.14 14.43
CA LYS A 132 -44.82 -34.53 14.49
C LYS A 132 -45.73 -34.96 13.35
N HIS A 133 -45.21 -35.41 12.22
CA HIS A 133 -45.96 -35.91 11.06
C HIS A 133 -45.36 -37.24 10.62
N PRO A 134 -45.70 -38.36 11.28
CA PRO A 134 -45.34 -39.68 10.76
C PRO A 134 -46.09 -39.88 9.44
N ILE A 135 -45.37 -40.18 8.39
CA ILE A 135 -45.93 -40.53 7.07
C ILE A 135 -46.74 -41.78 7.29
N GLN A 136 -48.08 -41.70 7.08
CA GLN A 136 -48.99 -42.85 6.99
C GLN A 136 -48.71 -43.64 5.73
#